data_fb672858977e5856168bb720b62df0a5
#
_entry.id   fb672858977e5856168bb720b62df0a5
#
_cell.length_a   1.000
_cell.length_b   1.000
_cell.length_c   1.000
_cell.angle_alpha   90.00
_cell.angle_beta   90.00
_cell.angle_gamma   90.00
#
_symmetry.space_group_name_H-M   'P 1'
#
loop_
_entity.id
_entity.type
_entity.pdbx_description
1 polymer ?
#
loop_
_entity_poly.entity_id
_entity_poly.type
_entity_poly.pdbx_seq_one_letter_code
_entity_poly.pdbx_strand_id
1 'polypeptide(L)'
;MVVNLYSIIWSIPVGIALGIFAALKKNTWVDYFLSTATMVVISVPNFVYAFLVQYLLCYKLQWFPFLMKPGTDWFSWPMFVSIVPAVLSLSFPVIAGFTRTTRAELTEVLTSEFMLLARTKGLTKTQATIRHALRNCFVVIVPAIFGEFIGILGGSLVIEKIFSIPGVGNLTLNAITALDYNIFILTTCFYTAIGLAAGLVVDISYGFIDPRIRMGSKK
;
A
#
# COMPACT_ATOMS: atom_id res chain seq x y z
N MET A 1 -1.06 -11.04 8.61
CA MET A 1 0.17 -10.93 7.78
C MET A 1 -0.04 -11.40 6.34
N VAL A 2 -0.43 -12.66 6.09
CA VAL A 2 -0.58 -13.21 4.72
C VAL A 2 -1.54 -12.39 3.86
N VAL A 3 -2.70 -12.00 4.38
CA VAL A 3 -3.69 -11.17 3.66
C VAL A 3 -3.12 -9.82 3.25
N ASN A 4 -2.39 -9.16 4.15
CA ASN A 4 -1.74 -7.89 3.85
C ASN A 4 -0.65 -8.06 2.78
N LEU A 5 0.11 -9.17 2.84
CA LEU A 5 1.13 -9.48 1.83
C LEU A 5 0.51 -9.64 0.44
N TYR A 6 -0.56 -10.42 0.31
CA TYR A 6 -1.28 -10.55 -0.97
C TYR A 6 -1.84 -9.21 -1.45
N SER A 7 -2.38 -8.39 -0.54
CA SER A 7 -2.87 -7.05 -0.89
C SER A 7 -1.77 -6.18 -1.51
N ILE A 8 -0.59 -6.12 -0.88
CA ILE A 8 0.53 -5.29 -1.30
C ILE A 8 1.13 -5.75 -2.64
N ILE A 9 1.31 -7.07 -2.81
CA ILE A 9 1.94 -7.65 -4.01
C ILE A 9 1.25 -7.21 -5.30
N TRP A 10 -0.08 -7.11 -5.29
CA TRP A 10 -0.78 -6.72 -6.51
C TRP A 10 -1.15 -5.23 -6.53
N SER A 11 -1.47 -4.61 -5.38
CA SER A 11 -1.94 -3.23 -5.34
C SER A 11 -0.84 -2.21 -5.61
N ILE A 12 0.40 -2.45 -5.16
CA ILE A 12 1.51 -1.55 -5.45
C ILE A 12 1.79 -1.44 -6.94
N PRO A 13 1.99 -2.54 -7.71
CA PRO A 13 2.18 -2.45 -9.15
C PRO A 13 1.02 -1.77 -9.88
N VAL A 14 -0.23 -2.08 -9.48
CA VAL A 14 -1.42 -1.44 -10.06
C VAL A 14 -1.44 0.06 -9.77
N GLY A 15 -1.18 0.46 -8.51
CA GLY A 15 -1.13 1.87 -8.13
C GLY A 15 -0.05 2.64 -8.87
N ILE A 16 1.16 2.09 -8.96
CA ILE A 16 2.26 2.70 -9.73
C ILE A 16 1.89 2.83 -11.21
N ALA A 17 1.35 1.78 -11.83
CA ALA A 17 0.95 1.82 -13.23
C ALA A 17 -0.12 2.89 -13.52
N LEU A 18 -1.14 2.98 -12.66
CA LEU A 18 -2.18 4.01 -12.76
C LEU A 18 -1.61 5.41 -12.56
N GLY A 19 -0.67 5.59 -11.63
CA GLY A 19 0.02 6.86 -11.38
C GLY A 19 0.87 7.30 -12.57
N ILE A 20 1.63 6.39 -13.17
CA ILE A 20 2.38 6.64 -14.40
C ILE A 20 1.42 7.04 -15.53
N PHE A 21 0.34 6.29 -15.71
CA PHE A 21 -0.63 6.58 -16.75
C PHE A 21 -1.28 7.96 -16.58
N ALA A 22 -1.67 8.31 -15.35
CA ALA A 22 -2.23 9.63 -15.02
C ALA A 22 -1.22 10.76 -15.30
N ALA A 23 0.05 10.60 -14.90
CA ALA A 23 1.10 11.60 -15.14
C ALA A 23 1.39 11.81 -16.63
N LEU A 24 1.42 10.74 -17.42
CA LEU A 24 1.62 10.82 -18.87
C LEU A 24 0.43 11.48 -19.60
N LYS A 25 -0.76 11.40 -19.01
CA LYS A 25 -2.01 12.02 -19.48
C LYS A 25 -2.37 13.29 -18.72
N LYS A 26 -1.37 13.95 -18.10
CA LYS A 26 -1.55 15.20 -17.33
C LYS A 26 -2.45 16.20 -18.05
N ASN A 27 -3.34 16.82 -17.29
CA ASN A 27 -4.32 17.82 -17.76
C ASN A 27 -5.36 17.29 -18.77
N THR A 28 -5.58 15.97 -18.83
CA THR A 28 -6.69 15.38 -19.59
C THR A 28 -7.81 14.93 -18.63
N TRP A 29 -9.00 14.62 -19.18
CA TRP A 29 -10.11 14.09 -18.39
C TRP A 29 -9.74 12.81 -17.60
N VAL A 30 -8.86 11.96 -18.17
CA VAL A 30 -8.37 10.74 -17.51
C VAL A 30 -7.59 11.09 -16.25
N ASP A 31 -6.71 12.09 -16.34
CA ASP A 31 -5.93 12.56 -15.20
C ASP A 31 -6.85 13.12 -14.11
N TYR A 32 -7.82 13.96 -14.47
CA TYR A 32 -8.78 14.49 -13.51
C TYR A 32 -9.63 13.40 -12.87
N PHE A 33 -10.12 12.44 -13.67
CA PHE A 33 -10.89 11.31 -13.15
C PHE A 33 -10.10 10.47 -12.16
N LEU A 34 -8.89 10.02 -12.53
CA LEU A 34 -8.03 9.22 -11.65
C LEU A 34 -7.64 9.99 -10.38
N SER A 35 -7.29 11.25 -10.49
CA SER A 35 -6.94 12.09 -9.35
C SER A 35 -8.12 12.27 -8.39
N THR A 36 -9.31 12.53 -8.90
CA THR A 36 -10.53 12.65 -8.08
C THR A 36 -10.91 11.32 -7.46
N ALA A 37 -10.87 10.23 -8.23
CA ALA A 37 -11.18 8.89 -7.73
C ALA A 37 -10.23 8.48 -6.59
N THR A 38 -8.93 8.74 -6.73
CA THR A 38 -7.96 8.44 -5.67
C THR A 38 -8.22 9.26 -4.41
N MET A 39 -8.61 10.53 -4.52
CA MET A 39 -8.98 11.36 -3.37
C MET A 39 -10.21 10.81 -2.65
N VAL A 40 -11.24 10.43 -3.40
CA VAL A 40 -12.45 9.81 -2.82
C VAL A 40 -12.08 8.51 -2.11
N VAL A 41 -11.27 7.66 -2.75
CA VAL A 41 -10.86 6.37 -2.16
C VAL A 41 -10.07 6.57 -0.87
N ILE A 42 -9.11 7.50 -0.83
CA ILE A 42 -8.30 7.74 0.38
C ILE A 42 -9.15 8.33 1.52
N SER A 43 -10.19 9.08 1.20
CA SER A 43 -11.06 9.72 2.21
C SER A 43 -11.97 8.73 2.94
N VAL A 44 -12.19 7.53 2.39
CA VAL A 44 -13.05 6.50 3.00
C VAL A 44 -12.21 5.58 3.88
N PRO A 45 -12.60 5.35 5.15
CA PRO A 45 -11.88 4.44 6.03
C PRO A 45 -11.87 2.99 5.50
N ASN A 46 -10.77 2.27 5.70
CA ASN A 46 -10.56 0.90 5.18
C ASN A 46 -11.68 -0.08 5.57
N PHE A 47 -12.22 0.02 6.77
CA PHE A 47 -13.29 -0.88 7.23
C PHE A 47 -14.59 -0.69 6.44
N VAL A 48 -14.85 0.49 5.91
CA VAL A 48 -16.03 0.74 5.05
C VAL A 48 -15.91 -0.07 3.76
N TYR A 49 -14.72 -0.12 3.16
CA TYR A 49 -14.46 -1.00 2.00
C TYR A 49 -14.68 -2.47 2.36
N ALA A 50 -14.24 -2.89 3.55
CA ALA A 50 -14.44 -4.26 3.99
C ALA A 50 -15.92 -4.64 4.06
N PHE A 51 -16.75 -3.79 4.64
CA PHE A 51 -18.20 -4.01 4.69
C PHE A 51 -18.83 -3.98 3.28
N LEU A 52 -18.45 -3.03 2.42
CA LEU A 52 -18.97 -2.94 1.07
C LEU A 52 -18.60 -4.16 0.23
N VAL A 53 -17.34 -4.59 0.29
CA VAL A 53 -16.85 -5.76 -0.43
C VAL A 53 -17.53 -7.03 0.10
N GLN A 54 -17.61 -7.19 1.42
CA GLN A 54 -18.28 -8.34 2.04
C GLN A 54 -19.76 -8.38 1.66
N TYR A 55 -20.46 -7.24 1.74
CA TYR A 55 -21.86 -7.17 1.36
C TYR A 55 -22.08 -7.48 -0.12
N LEU A 56 -21.33 -6.85 -1.02
CA LEU A 56 -21.53 -7.01 -2.46
C LEU A 56 -21.06 -8.38 -2.95
N LEU A 57 -19.83 -8.79 -2.64
CA LEU A 57 -19.22 -9.98 -3.23
C LEU A 57 -19.57 -11.27 -2.48
N CYS A 58 -19.72 -11.21 -1.15
CA CYS A 58 -19.97 -12.40 -0.36
C CYS A 58 -21.46 -12.62 -0.08
N TYR A 59 -22.23 -11.55 0.23
CA TYR A 59 -23.64 -11.69 0.56
C TYR A 59 -24.55 -11.60 -0.69
N LYS A 60 -24.42 -10.53 -1.49
CA LYS A 60 -25.34 -10.30 -2.62
C LYS A 60 -25.01 -11.14 -3.84
N LEU A 61 -23.77 -11.21 -4.25
CA LEU A 61 -23.30 -11.94 -5.44
C LEU A 61 -22.91 -13.38 -5.12
N GLN A 62 -22.61 -13.69 -3.85
CA GLN A 62 -22.20 -15.03 -3.40
C GLN A 62 -21.00 -15.62 -4.16
N TRP A 63 -20.13 -14.76 -4.69
CA TRP A 63 -18.92 -15.17 -5.41
C TRP A 63 -17.84 -15.70 -4.49
N PHE A 64 -17.80 -15.22 -3.25
CA PHE A 64 -16.80 -15.55 -2.25
C PHE A 64 -17.43 -15.94 -0.92
N PRO A 65 -16.76 -16.77 -0.10
CA PRO A 65 -17.20 -17.07 1.25
C PRO A 65 -17.33 -15.80 2.09
N PHE A 66 -18.31 -15.77 3.00
CA PHE A 66 -18.55 -14.62 3.86
C PHE A 66 -17.46 -14.41 4.90
N LEU A 67 -16.90 -15.50 5.42
CA LEU A 67 -15.80 -15.51 6.36
C LEU A 67 -14.66 -16.37 5.83
N MET A 68 -13.45 -16.13 6.36
CA MET A 68 -12.30 -16.97 6.04
C MET A 68 -12.56 -18.41 6.46
N LYS A 69 -12.27 -19.35 5.57
CA LYS A 69 -12.39 -20.78 5.88
C LYS A 69 -11.28 -21.19 6.84
N PRO A 70 -11.63 -21.87 7.96
CA PRO A 70 -10.62 -22.40 8.83
C PRO A 70 -9.82 -23.49 8.14
N GLY A 71 -8.50 -23.48 8.28
CA GLY A 71 -7.60 -24.46 7.68
C GLY A 71 -6.15 -24.14 8.07
N THR A 72 -5.30 -25.16 7.95
CA THR A 72 -3.86 -25.02 8.24
C THR A 72 -3.04 -24.65 7.02
N ASP A 73 -3.57 -24.87 5.81
CA ASP A 73 -2.84 -24.66 4.56
C ASP A 73 -3.13 -23.26 3.97
N TRP A 74 -2.35 -22.29 4.38
CA TRP A 74 -2.45 -20.89 3.93
C TRP A 74 -2.27 -20.68 2.42
N PHE A 75 -1.67 -21.65 1.73
CA PHE A 75 -1.43 -21.61 0.27
C PHE A 75 -2.38 -22.50 -0.53
N SER A 76 -3.42 -23.05 0.11
CA SER A 76 -4.45 -23.81 -0.60
C SER A 76 -5.38 -22.89 -1.39
N TRP A 77 -5.86 -23.36 -2.53
CA TRP A 77 -6.82 -22.62 -3.36
C TRP A 77 -8.11 -22.21 -2.61
N PRO A 78 -8.76 -23.10 -1.82
CA PRO A 78 -9.93 -22.71 -1.04
C PRO A 78 -9.67 -21.62 -0.02
N MET A 79 -8.48 -21.63 0.61
CA MET A 79 -8.04 -20.60 1.53
C MET A 79 -7.85 -19.28 0.79
N PHE A 80 -7.12 -19.30 -0.33
CA PHE A 80 -6.90 -18.11 -1.15
C PHE A 80 -8.22 -17.45 -1.54
N VAL A 81 -9.19 -18.22 -2.08
CA VAL A 81 -10.49 -17.69 -2.46
C VAL A 81 -11.22 -17.05 -1.26
N SER A 82 -11.09 -17.63 -0.07
CA SER A 82 -11.76 -17.10 1.13
C SER A 82 -11.18 -15.78 1.65
N ILE A 83 -9.92 -15.48 1.35
CA ILE A 83 -9.27 -14.22 1.78
C ILE A 83 -9.33 -13.11 0.71
N VAL A 84 -9.70 -13.42 -0.53
CA VAL A 84 -9.80 -12.43 -1.62
C VAL A 84 -10.61 -11.20 -1.24
N PRO A 85 -11.79 -11.29 -0.61
CA PRO A 85 -12.55 -10.10 -0.22
C PRO A 85 -11.79 -9.19 0.76
N ALA A 86 -11.08 -9.77 1.72
CA ALA A 86 -10.24 -9.02 2.65
C ALA A 86 -9.04 -8.37 1.94
N VAL A 87 -8.39 -9.10 1.03
CA VAL A 87 -7.30 -8.60 0.18
C VAL A 87 -7.76 -7.40 -0.65
N LEU A 88 -8.91 -7.51 -1.32
CA LEU A 88 -9.47 -6.41 -2.11
C LEU A 88 -9.76 -5.19 -1.25
N SER A 89 -10.35 -5.38 -0.07
CA SER A 89 -10.67 -4.28 0.85
C SER A 89 -9.45 -3.49 1.27
N LEU A 90 -8.33 -4.16 1.53
CA LEU A 90 -7.04 -3.53 1.88
C LEU A 90 -6.36 -2.88 0.67
N SER A 91 -6.67 -3.34 -0.53
CA SER A 91 -5.99 -2.90 -1.75
C SER A 91 -6.41 -1.51 -2.21
N PHE A 92 -7.66 -1.11 -2.00
CA PHE A 92 -8.16 0.18 -2.49
C PHE A 92 -7.34 1.39 -2.01
N PRO A 93 -7.09 1.58 -0.71
CA PRO A 93 -6.30 2.71 -0.23
C PRO A 93 -4.84 2.64 -0.69
N VAL A 94 -4.25 1.45 -0.76
CA VAL A 94 -2.87 1.24 -1.22
C VAL A 94 -2.74 1.64 -2.70
N ILE A 95 -3.65 1.15 -3.56
CA ILE A 95 -3.69 1.53 -4.98
C ILE A 95 -3.82 3.04 -5.12
N ALA A 96 -4.76 3.66 -4.40
CA ALA A 96 -5.00 5.09 -4.46
C ALA A 96 -3.80 5.92 -3.97
N GLY A 97 -3.15 5.50 -2.89
CA GLY A 97 -1.95 6.11 -2.34
C GLY A 97 -0.80 6.10 -3.34
N PHE A 98 -0.46 4.92 -3.88
CA PHE A 98 0.62 4.80 -4.87
C PHE A 98 0.28 5.51 -6.19
N THR A 99 -0.97 5.48 -6.64
CA THR A 99 -1.41 6.23 -7.82
C THR A 99 -1.16 7.72 -7.63
N ARG A 100 -1.58 8.28 -6.50
CA ARG A 100 -1.43 9.70 -6.19
C ARG A 100 0.04 10.10 -6.08
N THR A 101 0.83 9.36 -5.30
CA THR A 101 2.26 9.64 -5.10
C THR A 101 3.03 9.53 -6.40
N THR A 102 2.85 8.43 -7.16
CA THR A 102 3.54 8.22 -8.44
C THR A 102 3.19 9.30 -9.45
N ARG A 103 1.90 9.70 -9.53
CA ARG A 103 1.47 10.78 -10.41
C ARG A 103 2.13 12.11 -10.04
N ALA A 104 2.17 12.45 -8.75
CA ALA A 104 2.75 13.71 -8.28
C ALA A 104 4.25 13.77 -8.62
N GLU A 105 5.00 12.78 -8.17
CA GLU A 105 6.45 12.68 -8.40
C GLU A 105 6.82 12.65 -9.87
N LEU A 106 6.16 11.81 -10.66
CA LEU A 106 6.46 11.72 -12.09
C LEU A 106 6.11 13.01 -12.83
N THR A 107 5.03 13.69 -12.44
CA THR A 107 4.64 14.96 -13.03
C THR A 107 5.68 16.05 -12.76
N GLU A 108 6.19 16.12 -11.54
CA GLU A 108 7.24 17.06 -11.14
C GLU A 108 8.53 16.80 -11.93
N VAL A 109 8.96 15.55 -11.95
CA VAL A 109 10.17 15.16 -12.70
C VAL A 109 10.05 15.45 -14.19
N LEU A 110 8.91 15.16 -14.83
CA LEU A 110 8.68 15.40 -16.25
C LEU A 110 8.75 16.88 -16.65
N THR A 111 8.52 17.80 -15.71
CA THR A 111 8.59 19.26 -15.93
C THR A 111 9.93 19.88 -15.50
N SER A 112 10.86 19.08 -14.99
CA SER A 112 12.15 19.57 -14.49
C SER A 112 13.13 19.95 -15.63
N GLU A 113 14.09 20.83 -15.31
CA GLU A 113 15.10 21.32 -16.26
C GLU A 113 15.98 20.18 -16.81
N PHE A 114 16.30 19.17 -16.00
CA PHE A 114 17.11 18.06 -16.48
C PHE A 114 16.39 17.21 -17.53
N MET A 115 15.07 17.15 -17.51
CA MET A 115 14.28 16.52 -18.57
C MET A 115 14.33 17.33 -19.86
N LEU A 116 14.34 18.66 -19.76
CA LEU A 116 14.56 19.53 -20.90
C LEU A 116 15.94 19.28 -21.50
N LEU A 117 16.98 19.23 -20.65
CA LEU A 117 18.35 18.92 -21.07
C LEU A 117 18.48 17.53 -21.74
N ALA A 118 17.79 16.53 -21.23
CA ALA A 118 17.78 15.19 -21.84
C ALA A 118 17.20 15.21 -23.26
N ARG A 119 16.16 16.02 -23.48
CA ARG A 119 15.54 16.20 -24.81
C ARG A 119 16.41 17.00 -25.75
N THR A 120 17.10 18.03 -25.29
CA THR A 120 18.06 18.79 -26.13
C THR A 120 19.27 17.95 -26.57
N LYS A 121 19.62 16.90 -25.78
CA LYS A 121 20.63 15.90 -26.17
C LYS A 121 20.12 14.84 -27.17
N GLY A 122 18.90 15.01 -27.73
CA GLY A 122 18.37 14.17 -28.79
C GLY A 122 17.55 12.96 -28.29
N LEU A 123 17.25 12.83 -26.99
CA LEU A 123 16.39 11.75 -26.51
C LEU A 123 14.92 12.03 -26.88
N THR A 124 14.23 11.00 -27.38
CA THR A 124 12.78 11.07 -27.57
C THR A 124 12.07 11.22 -26.21
N LYS A 125 10.84 11.74 -26.22
CA LYS A 125 10.04 11.88 -24.98
C LYS A 125 9.96 10.57 -24.20
N THR A 126 9.70 9.45 -24.88
CA THR A 126 9.61 8.12 -24.27
C THR A 126 10.95 7.68 -23.67
N GLN A 127 12.04 7.84 -24.39
CA GLN A 127 13.38 7.48 -23.89
C GLN A 127 13.76 8.32 -22.66
N ALA A 128 13.50 9.63 -22.69
CA ALA A 128 13.74 10.51 -21.56
C ALA A 128 12.90 10.13 -20.35
N THR A 129 11.61 9.78 -20.57
CA THR A 129 10.73 9.33 -19.49
C THR A 129 11.23 8.04 -18.85
N ILE A 130 11.51 7.01 -19.64
CA ILE A 130 11.90 5.69 -19.11
C ILE A 130 13.29 5.75 -18.45
N ARG A 131 14.28 6.37 -19.09
CA ARG A 131 15.67 6.35 -18.62
C ARG A 131 15.94 7.31 -17.47
N HIS A 132 15.22 8.45 -17.44
CA HIS A 132 15.50 9.53 -16.51
C HIS A 132 14.34 9.79 -15.56
N ALA A 133 13.12 10.03 -16.06
CA ALA A 133 12.02 10.42 -15.21
C ALA A 133 11.59 9.31 -14.24
N LEU A 134 11.35 8.09 -14.73
CA LEU A 134 10.95 6.97 -13.86
C LEU A 134 12.03 6.66 -12.83
N ARG A 135 13.30 6.66 -13.20
CA ARG A 135 14.40 6.40 -12.27
C ARG A 135 14.40 7.38 -11.10
N ASN A 136 14.18 8.67 -11.35
CA ASN A 136 14.11 9.67 -10.29
C ASN A 136 12.83 9.56 -9.47
N CYS A 137 11.71 9.30 -10.11
CA CYS A 137 10.43 9.05 -9.43
C CYS A 137 10.52 7.86 -8.44
N PHE A 138 11.22 6.79 -8.82
CA PHE A 138 11.39 5.61 -7.96
C PHE A 138 12.22 5.87 -6.70
N VAL A 139 13.03 6.92 -6.64
CA VAL A 139 13.75 7.31 -5.41
C VAL A 139 12.78 7.60 -4.26
N VAL A 140 11.61 8.17 -4.56
CA VAL A 140 10.56 8.45 -3.56
C VAL A 140 9.64 7.24 -3.36
N ILE A 141 9.34 6.50 -4.44
CA ILE A 141 8.41 5.36 -4.39
C ILE A 141 9.00 4.17 -3.61
N VAL A 142 10.29 3.88 -3.78
CA VAL A 142 10.91 2.69 -3.14
C VAL A 142 10.85 2.73 -1.61
N PRO A 143 11.16 3.83 -0.91
CA PRO A 143 10.95 3.93 0.52
C PRO A 143 9.48 3.73 0.95
N ALA A 144 8.54 4.27 0.16
CA ALA A 144 7.11 4.06 0.43
C ALA A 144 6.71 2.58 0.31
N ILE A 145 7.26 1.85 -0.67
CA ILE A 145 7.07 0.40 -0.80
C ILE A 145 7.60 -0.32 0.44
N PHE A 146 8.80 0.01 0.91
CA PHE A 146 9.33 -0.56 2.15
C PHE A 146 8.44 -0.27 3.35
N GLY A 147 7.91 0.96 3.46
CA GLY A 147 6.96 1.34 4.50
C GLY A 147 5.71 0.44 4.51
N GLU A 148 5.12 0.16 3.35
CA GLU A 148 3.98 -0.76 3.24
C GLU A 148 4.34 -2.20 3.64
N PHE A 149 5.48 -2.72 3.19
CA PHE A 149 5.93 -4.06 3.59
C PHE A 149 6.11 -4.19 5.10
N ILE A 150 6.63 -3.16 5.73
CA ILE A 150 6.80 -3.12 7.19
C ILE A 150 5.43 -3.00 7.87
N GLY A 151 4.51 -2.22 7.29
CA GLY A 151 3.12 -2.11 7.74
C GLY A 151 2.37 -3.45 7.80
N ILE A 152 2.79 -4.47 7.01
CA ILE A 152 2.22 -5.83 7.08
C ILE A 152 2.28 -6.39 8.50
N LEU A 153 3.36 -6.12 9.20
CA LEU A 153 3.61 -6.63 10.54
C LEU A 153 2.61 -6.07 11.58
N GLY A 154 2.10 -4.86 11.33
CA GLY A 154 1.08 -4.22 12.18
C GLY A 154 -0.30 -4.88 12.12
N GLY A 155 -0.57 -5.74 11.11
CA GLY A 155 -1.88 -6.35 10.94
C GLY A 155 -2.98 -5.34 10.58
N SER A 156 -4.23 -5.80 10.61
CA SER A 156 -5.39 -4.93 10.43
C SER A 156 -6.52 -5.36 11.38
N LEU A 157 -6.57 -4.71 12.55
CA LEU A 157 -7.50 -5.00 13.63
C LEU A 157 -8.95 -5.23 13.15
N VAL A 158 -9.46 -4.28 12.39
CA VAL A 158 -10.87 -4.28 11.98
C VAL A 158 -11.13 -5.28 10.85
N ILE A 159 -10.24 -5.37 9.88
CA ILE A 159 -10.36 -6.32 8.75
C ILE A 159 -10.28 -7.77 9.24
N GLU A 160 -9.36 -8.06 10.16
CA GLU A 160 -9.24 -9.38 10.77
C GLU A 160 -10.54 -9.77 11.49
N LYS A 161 -11.19 -8.81 12.17
CA LYS A 161 -12.47 -9.05 12.84
C LYS A 161 -13.63 -9.27 11.86
N ILE A 162 -13.75 -8.43 10.83
CA ILE A 162 -14.83 -8.50 9.83
C ILE A 162 -14.82 -9.85 9.10
N PHE A 163 -13.64 -10.32 8.67
CA PHE A 163 -13.48 -11.54 7.90
C PHE A 163 -13.14 -12.77 8.76
N SER A 164 -13.14 -12.64 10.09
CA SER A 164 -12.75 -13.71 11.04
C SER A 164 -11.37 -14.31 10.74
N ILE A 165 -10.42 -13.47 10.37
CA ILE A 165 -9.04 -13.87 10.10
C ILE A 165 -8.31 -14.05 11.44
N PRO A 166 -7.68 -15.20 11.70
CA PRO A 166 -6.86 -15.37 12.91
C PRO A 166 -5.61 -14.49 12.80
N GLY A 167 -5.48 -13.56 13.73
CA GLY A 167 -4.37 -12.61 13.78
C GLY A 167 -4.27 -11.90 15.11
N VAL A 168 -3.15 -11.19 15.31
CA VAL A 168 -2.89 -10.46 16.56
C VAL A 168 -3.92 -9.34 16.77
N GLY A 169 -4.41 -8.73 15.67
CA GLY A 169 -5.45 -7.71 15.74
C GLY A 169 -6.76 -8.24 16.32
N ASN A 170 -7.21 -9.39 15.86
CA ASN A 170 -8.41 -10.02 16.41
C ASN A 170 -8.22 -10.42 17.90
N LEU A 171 -7.01 -10.90 18.25
CA LEU A 171 -6.66 -11.19 19.65
C LEU A 171 -6.73 -9.94 20.51
N THR A 172 -6.20 -8.81 20.04
CA THR A 172 -6.27 -7.51 20.75
C THR A 172 -7.71 -7.06 20.98
N LEU A 173 -8.56 -7.12 19.95
CA LEU A 173 -9.97 -6.74 20.07
C LEU A 173 -10.74 -7.63 21.05
N ASN A 174 -10.46 -8.95 21.05
CA ASN A 174 -11.06 -9.87 22.00
C ASN A 174 -10.58 -9.59 23.43
N ALA A 175 -9.31 -9.25 23.62
CA ALA A 175 -8.77 -8.85 24.94
C ALA A 175 -9.46 -7.58 25.48
N ILE A 176 -9.68 -6.59 24.62
CA ILE A 176 -10.41 -5.36 24.99
C ILE A 176 -11.83 -5.69 25.43
N THR A 177 -12.55 -6.51 24.67
CA THR A 177 -13.95 -6.85 24.97
C THR A 177 -14.08 -7.75 26.21
N ALA A 178 -13.08 -8.60 26.48
CA ALA A 178 -13.02 -9.46 27.65
C ALA A 178 -12.42 -8.77 28.90
N LEU A 179 -11.94 -7.51 28.77
CA LEU A 179 -11.22 -6.77 29.81
C LEU A 179 -9.95 -7.51 30.29
N ASP A 180 -9.32 -8.28 29.39
CA ASP A 180 -8.07 -8.99 29.67
C ASP A 180 -6.88 -8.03 29.44
N TYR A 181 -6.50 -7.34 30.51
CA TYR A 181 -5.42 -6.37 30.48
C TYR A 181 -4.05 -7.02 30.20
N ASN A 182 -3.83 -8.26 30.57
CA ASN A 182 -2.55 -8.94 30.34
C ASN A 182 -2.30 -9.17 28.84
N ILE A 183 -3.29 -9.73 28.14
CA ILE A 183 -3.22 -9.94 26.69
C ILE A 183 -3.20 -8.60 25.97
N PHE A 184 -3.99 -7.60 26.40
CA PHE A 184 -4.01 -6.28 25.81
C PHE A 184 -2.63 -5.59 25.90
N ILE A 185 -1.99 -5.61 27.06
CA ILE A 185 -0.65 -5.03 27.24
C ILE A 185 0.39 -5.77 26.36
N LEU A 186 0.34 -7.11 26.37
CA LEU A 186 1.25 -7.92 25.57
C LEU A 186 1.14 -7.60 24.07
N THR A 187 -0.07 -7.54 23.53
CA THR A 187 -0.30 -7.23 22.13
C THR A 187 0.08 -5.80 21.78
N THR A 188 -0.16 -4.84 22.68
CA THR A 188 0.26 -3.45 22.52
C THR A 188 1.79 -3.31 22.50
N CYS A 189 2.49 -3.96 23.43
CA CYS A 189 3.95 -4.00 23.43
C CYS A 189 4.51 -4.63 22.15
N PHE A 190 3.89 -5.71 21.68
CA PHE A 190 4.28 -6.38 20.43
C PHE A 190 4.15 -5.43 19.23
N TYR A 191 3.01 -4.74 19.05
CA TYR A 191 2.84 -3.78 17.97
C TYR A 191 3.77 -2.59 18.07
N THR A 192 4.01 -2.08 19.28
CA THR A 192 4.94 -0.97 19.51
C THR A 192 6.38 -1.38 19.14
N ALA A 193 6.82 -2.56 19.57
CA ALA A 193 8.15 -3.07 19.22
C ALA A 193 8.33 -3.23 17.70
N ILE A 194 7.33 -3.79 17.02
CA ILE A 194 7.33 -3.90 15.56
C ILE A 194 7.38 -2.50 14.91
N GLY A 195 6.54 -1.55 15.38
CA GLY A 195 6.51 -0.19 14.84
C GLY A 195 7.86 0.53 14.98
N LEU A 196 8.52 0.40 16.13
CA LEU A 196 9.86 0.97 16.35
C LEU A 196 10.91 0.31 15.45
N ALA A 197 10.93 -1.02 15.38
CA ALA A 197 11.83 -1.74 14.48
C ALA A 197 11.60 -1.36 13.02
N ALA A 198 10.34 -1.20 12.64
CA ALA A 198 9.91 -0.73 11.34
C ALA A 198 10.47 0.66 11.00
N GLY A 199 10.30 1.61 11.91
CA GLY A 199 10.84 2.97 11.77
C GLY A 199 12.36 2.95 11.55
N LEU A 200 13.08 2.18 12.36
CA LEU A 200 14.54 2.03 12.22
C LEU A 200 14.95 1.47 10.85
N VAL A 201 14.24 0.45 10.35
CA VAL A 201 14.55 -0.13 9.03
C VAL A 201 14.29 0.88 7.91
N VAL A 202 13.21 1.65 8.00
CA VAL A 202 12.91 2.73 7.03
C VAL A 202 13.99 3.80 7.08
N ASP A 203 14.38 4.28 8.26
CA ASP A 203 15.41 5.31 8.42
C ASP A 203 16.77 4.85 7.86
N ILE A 204 17.15 3.61 8.14
CA ILE A 204 18.37 3.00 7.58
C ILE A 204 18.24 2.90 6.04
N SER A 205 17.08 2.51 5.52
CA SER A 205 16.85 2.39 4.08
C SER A 205 17.04 3.70 3.33
N TYR A 206 16.61 4.83 3.91
CA TYR A 206 16.88 6.16 3.35
C TYR A 206 18.38 6.44 3.16
N GLY A 207 19.21 6.05 4.13
CA GLY A 207 20.67 6.21 4.03
C GLY A 207 21.32 5.38 2.92
N PHE A 208 20.66 4.29 2.45
CA PHE A 208 21.12 3.50 1.31
C PHE A 208 20.57 4.01 -0.03
N ILE A 209 19.34 4.53 -0.05
CA ILE A 209 18.64 4.94 -1.27
C ILE A 209 19.05 6.34 -1.69
N ASP A 210 19.25 7.26 -0.74
CA ASP A 210 19.68 8.62 -1.02
C ASP A 210 21.11 8.89 -0.51
N PRO A 211 22.13 8.82 -1.39
CA PRO A 211 23.52 9.11 -1.02
C PRO A 211 23.76 10.54 -0.48
N ARG A 212 22.82 11.47 -0.73
CA ARG A 212 22.94 12.87 -0.28
C ARG A 212 22.78 13.00 1.21
N ILE A 213 21.98 12.12 1.83
CA ILE A 213 21.79 12.06 3.29
C ILE A 213 23.09 11.65 3.99
N ARG A 214 23.90 10.77 3.35
CA ARG A 214 25.22 10.35 3.87
C ARG A 214 26.27 11.46 3.93
N MET A 215 26.19 12.45 3.05
CA MET A 215 27.20 13.53 2.96
C MET A 215 26.98 14.66 3.98
N GLY A 216 25.81 14.77 4.60
CA GLY A 216 25.51 15.72 5.66
C GLY A 216 26.09 15.39 7.03
N SER A 217 26.64 14.20 7.23
CA SER A 217 27.17 13.71 8.51
C SER A 217 28.67 13.98 8.74
N LYS A 218 29.37 14.66 7.81
CA LYS A 218 30.76 15.11 8.02
C LYS A 218 30.76 16.62 8.31
N LYS A 219 30.58 16.99 9.53
CA LYS A 219 31.13 18.18 10.19
C LYS A 219 31.98 17.73 11.36
#